data_ae5eb07373edea4746ea918e2eea60e0
#
_entry.id   ae5eb07373edea4746ea918e2eea60e0
#
_cell.length_a   1.000
_cell.length_b   1.000
_cell.length_c   1.000
_cell.angle_alpha   90.00
_cell.angle_beta   90.00
_cell.angle_gamma   90.00
#
_symmetry.space_group_name_H-M   'P 1'
#
loop_
_entity.id
_entity.type
_entity.pdbx_description
1 polymer ?
#
loop_
_entity_poly.entity_id
_entity_poly.type
_entity_poly.pdbx_seq_one_letter_code
_entity_poly.pdbx_strand_id
1 'polypeptide(L)'
;TAADKAQAKAFSTRVFPSILSLLPISVVAPSVGLVVLPFMSDIAAIAIGTAVTGAIYAAVLLNSPVVSVSSGKDAELRVGRARIPVRYVSNVQIISGETLRFEKGPGLKARAYFVNQAGAKEFVKLTVNDASDPTPYWLFAVNKADDLVVALRANG
;
A
#
# COMPACT_ATOMS: atom_id res chain seq x y z
N THR A 1 18.80 -4.91 -14.58
CA THR A 1 19.51 -6.05 -15.17
C THR A 1 19.88 -7.02 -14.06
N ALA A 2 20.73 -8.04 -14.27
CA ALA A 2 20.98 -9.15 -13.33
C ALA A 2 21.47 -8.76 -11.92
N ALA A 3 22.11 -7.60 -11.74
CA ALA A 3 22.56 -7.10 -10.44
C ALA A 3 21.42 -6.67 -9.50
N ASP A 4 20.27 -6.26 -10.06
CA ASP A 4 19.09 -5.85 -9.30
C ASP A 4 18.31 -7.04 -8.68
N LYS A 5 18.59 -8.25 -9.15
CA LYS A 5 17.96 -9.49 -8.63
C LYS A 5 18.75 -10.16 -7.50
N ALA A 6 19.97 -9.70 -7.20
CA ALA A 6 20.88 -10.36 -6.25
C ALA A 6 20.86 -9.75 -4.83
N GLN A 7 20.16 -8.65 -4.60
CA GLN A 7 19.98 -8.15 -3.24
C GLN A 7 18.97 -9.04 -2.51
N ALA A 8 19.45 -9.80 -1.53
CA ALA A 8 18.58 -10.58 -0.67
C ALA A 8 17.55 -9.66 0.00
N LYS A 9 16.27 -9.99 -0.09
CA LYS A 9 15.22 -9.22 0.56
C LYS A 9 15.26 -9.51 2.07
N ALA A 10 15.53 -8.49 2.87
CA ALA A 10 15.40 -8.59 4.33
C ALA A 10 13.93 -8.62 4.76
N PHE A 11 13.09 -7.87 4.05
CA PHE A 11 11.66 -7.79 4.33
C PHE A 11 10.89 -7.52 3.04
N SER A 12 9.74 -8.15 2.85
CA SER A 12 8.84 -7.84 1.74
C SER A 12 7.42 -8.21 2.12
N THR A 13 6.52 -7.26 2.06
CA THR A 13 5.09 -7.48 2.25
C THR A 13 4.27 -6.71 1.23
N ARG A 14 3.16 -7.30 0.79
CA ARG A 14 2.15 -6.60 0.01
C ARG A 14 1.03 -6.16 0.95
N VAL A 15 0.67 -4.90 0.90
CA VAL A 15 -0.36 -4.32 1.76
C VAL A 15 -1.71 -4.47 1.07
N PHE A 16 -2.43 -5.53 1.40
CA PHE A 16 -3.77 -5.76 0.88
C PHE A 16 -4.81 -4.88 1.59
N PRO A 17 -5.87 -4.45 0.89
CA PRO A 17 -7.00 -3.79 1.52
C PRO A 17 -7.70 -4.74 2.49
N SER A 18 -8.33 -4.19 3.54
CA SER A 18 -9.10 -5.02 4.47
C SER A 18 -10.35 -5.58 3.79
N ILE A 19 -10.78 -6.77 4.22
CA ILE A 19 -12.00 -7.41 3.70
C ILE A 19 -13.20 -6.48 3.85
N LEU A 20 -13.30 -5.76 4.96
CA LEU A 20 -14.40 -4.83 5.22
C LEU A 20 -14.42 -3.66 4.22
N SER A 21 -13.25 -3.19 3.78
CA SER A 21 -13.15 -2.13 2.76
C SER A 21 -13.46 -2.61 1.34
N LEU A 22 -13.47 -3.92 1.11
CA LEU A 22 -13.84 -4.54 -0.16
C LEU A 22 -15.35 -4.83 -0.26
N LEU A 23 -16.08 -4.86 0.84
CA LEU A 23 -17.52 -5.16 0.85
C LEU A 23 -18.35 -4.26 -0.09
N PRO A 24 -18.13 -2.93 -0.16
CA PRO A 24 -18.90 -2.08 -1.09
C PRO A 24 -18.77 -2.49 -2.56
N ILE A 25 -17.64 -3.10 -2.95
CA ILE A 25 -17.42 -3.57 -4.32
C ILE A 25 -18.38 -4.72 -4.67
N SER A 26 -18.79 -5.51 -3.69
CA SER A 26 -19.74 -6.63 -3.92
C SER A 26 -21.12 -6.17 -4.40
N VAL A 27 -21.49 -4.91 -4.10
CA VAL A 27 -22.77 -4.31 -4.56
C VAL A 27 -22.76 -4.03 -6.06
N VAL A 28 -21.58 -3.97 -6.68
CA VAL A 28 -21.45 -3.71 -8.12
C VAL A 28 -22.08 -4.83 -8.94
N ALA A 29 -21.92 -6.10 -8.54
CA ALA A 29 -22.47 -7.24 -9.28
C ALA A 29 -24.00 -7.13 -9.47
N PRO A 30 -24.81 -7.03 -8.41
CA PRO A 30 -26.27 -6.88 -8.59
C PRO A 30 -26.64 -5.56 -9.27
N SER A 31 -25.90 -4.48 -9.03
CA SER A 31 -26.21 -3.18 -9.66
C SER A 31 -26.01 -3.23 -11.17
N VAL A 32 -24.91 -3.78 -11.65
CA VAL A 32 -24.66 -3.97 -13.09
C VAL A 32 -25.66 -4.96 -13.69
N GLY A 33 -25.92 -6.07 -13.00
CA GLY A 33 -26.91 -7.05 -13.42
C GLY A 33 -28.27 -6.43 -13.67
N LEU A 34 -28.79 -5.65 -12.72
CA LEU A 34 -30.07 -4.96 -12.83
C LEU A 34 -30.12 -3.97 -14.00
N VAL A 35 -29.05 -3.28 -14.30
CA VAL A 35 -28.98 -2.33 -15.42
C VAL A 35 -29.07 -3.03 -16.77
N VAL A 36 -28.47 -4.21 -16.91
CA VAL A 36 -28.45 -4.94 -18.21
C VAL A 36 -29.61 -5.92 -18.38
N LEU A 37 -30.31 -6.27 -17.31
CA LEU A 37 -31.46 -7.19 -17.33
C LEU A 37 -32.52 -6.90 -18.42
N PRO A 38 -32.90 -5.61 -18.65
CA PRO A 38 -33.88 -5.31 -19.69
C PRO A 38 -33.43 -5.61 -21.15
N PHE A 39 -32.13 -5.79 -21.34
CA PHE A 39 -31.54 -5.92 -22.69
C PHE A 39 -31.08 -7.34 -23.02
N MET A 40 -31.04 -8.24 -22.02
CA MET A 40 -30.54 -9.61 -22.24
C MET A 40 -31.12 -10.60 -21.23
N SER A 41 -30.81 -11.90 -21.40
CA SER A 41 -31.27 -12.94 -20.49
C SER A 41 -30.68 -12.78 -19.07
N ASP A 42 -31.40 -13.28 -18.07
CA ASP A 42 -31.03 -13.27 -16.68
C ASP A 42 -29.63 -13.86 -16.43
N ILE A 43 -29.32 -14.97 -17.12
CA ILE A 43 -28.00 -15.62 -17.03
C ILE A 43 -26.90 -14.71 -17.55
N ALA A 44 -27.12 -14.02 -18.67
CA ALA A 44 -26.14 -13.09 -19.22
C ALA A 44 -25.95 -11.88 -18.32
N ALA A 45 -27.01 -11.34 -17.73
CA ALA A 45 -26.95 -10.21 -16.80
C ALA A 45 -26.14 -10.57 -15.54
N ILE A 46 -26.37 -11.75 -14.95
CA ILE A 46 -25.61 -12.26 -13.81
C ILE A 46 -24.14 -12.45 -14.17
N ALA A 47 -23.84 -13.04 -15.33
CA ALA A 47 -22.48 -13.28 -15.78
C ALA A 47 -21.69 -11.97 -15.96
N ILE A 48 -22.29 -10.95 -16.56
CA ILE A 48 -21.68 -9.63 -16.77
C ILE A 48 -21.43 -8.95 -15.42
N GLY A 49 -22.43 -8.89 -14.53
CA GLY A 49 -22.28 -8.30 -13.20
C GLY A 49 -21.15 -8.94 -12.40
N THR A 50 -21.07 -10.27 -12.43
CA THR A 50 -20.02 -11.04 -11.77
C THR A 50 -18.64 -10.78 -12.39
N ALA A 51 -18.55 -10.76 -13.73
CA ALA A 51 -17.29 -10.51 -14.43
C ALA A 51 -16.75 -9.10 -14.16
N VAL A 52 -17.60 -8.07 -14.19
CA VAL A 52 -17.21 -6.69 -13.87
C VAL A 52 -16.71 -6.58 -12.43
N THR A 53 -17.43 -7.17 -11.49
CA THR A 53 -17.03 -7.18 -10.09
C THR A 53 -15.71 -7.90 -9.88
N GLY A 54 -15.52 -9.05 -10.50
CA GLY A 54 -14.27 -9.81 -10.48
C GLY A 54 -13.09 -9.01 -11.05
N ALA A 55 -13.30 -8.28 -12.15
CA ALA A 55 -12.29 -7.41 -12.74
C ALA A 55 -11.88 -6.26 -11.79
N ILE A 56 -12.85 -5.66 -11.10
CA ILE A 56 -12.58 -4.61 -10.10
C ILE A 56 -11.77 -5.18 -8.92
N TYR A 57 -12.16 -6.34 -8.38
CA TYR A 57 -11.39 -6.99 -7.33
C TYR A 57 -9.96 -7.29 -7.76
N ALA A 58 -9.79 -7.87 -8.96
CA ALA A 58 -8.46 -8.16 -9.51
C ALA A 58 -7.63 -6.87 -9.64
N ALA A 59 -8.20 -5.81 -10.18
CA ALA A 59 -7.52 -4.52 -10.31
C ALA A 59 -7.07 -3.95 -8.94
N VAL A 60 -7.93 -3.99 -7.93
CA VAL A 60 -7.61 -3.53 -6.57
C VAL A 60 -6.48 -4.35 -5.96
N LEU A 61 -6.52 -5.67 -6.07
CA LEU A 61 -5.49 -6.54 -5.50
C LEU A 61 -4.16 -6.43 -6.23
N LEU A 62 -4.17 -6.35 -7.55
CA LEU A 62 -2.96 -6.22 -8.37
C LEU A 62 -2.26 -4.87 -8.17
N ASN A 63 -3.01 -3.80 -7.92
CA ASN A 63 -2.49 -2.47 -7.65
C ASN A 63 -2.13 -2.23 -6.17
N SER A 64 -2.27 -3.23 -5.31
CA SER A 64 -1.91 -3.11 -3.89
C SER A 64 -0.42 -2.82 -3.71
N PRO A 65 -0.04 -1.81 -2.92
CA PRO A 65 1.35 -1.40 -2.76
C PRO A 65 2.20 -2.49 -2.11
N VAL A 66 3.44 -2.58 -2.54
CA VAL A 66 4.45 -3.47 -1.95
C VAL A 66 5.42 -2.63 -1.14
N VAL A 67 5.69 -3.05 0.09
CA VAL A 67 6.73 -2.50 0.96
C VAL A 67 7.83 -3.54 1.08
N SER A 68 9.05 -3.18 0.78
CA SER A 68 10.21 -4.08 0.88
C SER A 68 11.46 -3.36 1.31
N VAL A 69 12.32 -4.07 2.05
CA VAL A 69 13.66 -3.64 2.44
C VAL A 69 14.64 -4.66 1.86
N SER A 70 15.63 -4.18 1.14
CA SER A 70 16.74 -5.03 0.69
C SER A 70 17.81 -5.15 1.78
N SER A 71 18.65 -6.18 1.69
CA SER A 71 19.78 -6.39 2.59
C SER A 71 21.08 -5.96 1.94
N GLY A 72 22.08 -5.56 2.73
CA GLY A 72 23.44 -5.31 2.28
C GLY A 72 23.89 -3.86 2.48
N LYS A 73 25.09 -3.56 1.99
CA LYS A 73 25.72 -2.23 2.17
C LYS A 73 24.93 -1.08 1.53
N ASP A 74 24.18 -1.37 0.48
CA ASP A 74 23.30 -0.41 -0.22
C ASP A 74 21.84 -0.80 -0.02
N ALA A 75 21.46 -1.08 1.24
CA ALA A 75 20.08 -1.41 1.58
C ALA A 75 19.13 -0.28 1.20
N GLU A 76 18.04 -0.64 0.51
CA GLU A 76 17.00 0.29 0.07
C GLU A 76 15.65 -0.09 0.67
N LEU A 77 14.93 0.93 1.13
CA LEU A 77 13.51 0.84 1.43
C LEU A 77 12.73 1.18 0.16
N ARG A 78 11.86 0.29 -0.26
CA ARG A 78 10.93 0.51 -1.36
C ARG A 78 9.50 0.51 -0.84
N VAL A 79 8.76 1.55 -1.16
CA VAL A 79 7.33 1.69 -0.82
C VAL A 79 6.56 2.05 -2.08
N GLY A 80 5.84 1.09 -2.62
CA GLY A 80 5.15 1.25 -3.89
C GLY A 80 6.14 1.54 -5.03
N ARG A 81 6.10 2.77 -5.55
CA ARG A 81 6.97 3.21 -6.65
C ARG A 81 8.23 3.94 -6.19
N ALA A 82 8.25 4.44 -4.96
CA ALA A 82 9.37 5.19 -4.41
C ALA A 82 10.42 4.26 -3.79
N ARG A 83 11.68 4.70 -3.83
CA ARG A 83 12.83 4.02 -3.24
C ARG A 83 13.69 5.04 -2.51
N ILE A 84 14.23 4.65 -1.37
CA ILE A 84 15.17 5.45 -0.60
C ILE A 84 16.22 4.54 0.02
N PRO A 85 17.53 4.90 -0.05
CA PRO A 85 18.56 4.20 0.71
C PRO A 85 18.27 4.28 2.22
N VAL A 86 18.38 3.14 2.92
CA VAL A 86 18.05 3.05 4.35
C VAL A 86 18.88 4.03 5.19
N ARG A 87 20.09 4.37 4.77
CA ARG A 87 20.96 5.36 5.43
C ARG A 87 20.36 6.77 5.54
N TYR A 88 19.39 7.13 4.69
CA TYR A 88 18.67 8.41 4.76
C TYR A 88 17.37 8.36 5.56
N VAL A 89 17.04 7.18 6.09
CA VAL A 89 15.85 6.95 6.89
C VAL A 89 16.16 7.21 8.36
N SER A 90 15.36 8.03 9.01
CA SER A 90 15.48 8.30 10.43
C SER A 90 14.11 8.39 11.09
N ASN A 91 14.11 8.38 12.44
CA ASN A 91 12.92 8.57 13.25
C ASN A 91 11.71 7.71 12.81
N VAL A 92 11.93 6.40 12.69
CA VAL A 92 10.90 5.45 12.28
C VAL A 92 9.91 5.25 13.41
N GLN A 93 8.64 5.54 13.15
CA GLN A 93 7.54 5.43 14.13
C GLN A 93 6.39 4.63 13.53
N ILE A 94 5.82 3.73 14.35
CA ILE A 94 4.57 3.03 14.02
C ILE A 94 3.41 3.90 14.50
N ILE A 95 2.47 4.20 13.62
CA ILE A 95 1.33 5.07 13.89
C ILE A 95 0.04 4.30 13.66
N SER A 96 -0.87 4.38 14.63
CA SER A 96 -2.18 3.75 14.60
C SER A 96 -3.23 4.58 15.34
N GLY A 97 -4.49 4.17 15.27
CA GLY A 97 -5.57 4.77 16.04
C GLY A 97 -5.84 6.25 15.73
N GLU A 98 -5.98 7.06 16.78
CA GLU A 98 -6.30 8.50 16.65
C GLU A 98 -5.17 9.31 16.07
N THR A 99 -3.92 8.99 16.44
CA THR A 99 -2.73 9.62 15.87
C THR A 99 -2.69 9.44 14.36
N LEU A 100 -3.05 8.25 13.88
CA LEU A 100 -3.12 7.98 12.44
C LEU A 100 -4.20 8.83 11.76
N ARG A 101 -5.35 9.02 12.39
CA ARG A 101 -6.41 9.88 11.83
C ARG A 101 -5.93 11.32 11.67
N PHE A 102 -5.23 11.84 12.66
CA PHE A 102 -4.65 13.18 12.59
C PHE A 102 -3.59 13.29 11.49
N GLU A 103 -2.64 12.36 11.43
CA GLU A 103 -1.53 12.35 10.47
C GLU A 103 -2.00 12.14 9.01
N LYS A 104 -3.07 11.41 8.78
CA LYS A 104 -3.70 11.23 7.45
C LYS A 104 -4.58 12.40 7.01
N GLY A 105 -4.94 13.26 7.93
CA GLY A 105 -5.83 14.39 7.70
C GLY A 105 -5.12 15.73 7.97
N PRO A 106 -5.46 16.43 9.08
CA PRO A 106 -4.93 17.77 9.36
C PRO A 106 -3.41 17.83 9.48
N GLY A 107 -2.75 16.74 9.92
CA GLY A 107 -1.30 16.67 10.09
C GLY A 107 -0.52 16.36 8.81
N LEU A 108 -1.20 15.98 7.73
CA LEU A 108 -0.54 15.59 6.48
C LEU A 108 0.03 16.80 5.76
N LYS A 109 1.35 16.83 5.58
CA LYS A 109 2.02 17.90 4.82
C LYS A 109 1.96 17.63 3.32
N ALA A 110 1.75 18.68 2.52
CA ALA A 110 1.60 18.58 1.07
C ALA A 110 2.80 17.96 0.32
N ARG A 111 4.00 18.02 0.91
CA ARG A 111 5.23 17.44 0.34
C ARG A 111 5.59 16.07 0.91
N ALA A 112 4.78 15.52 1.83
CA ALA A 112 5.00 14.18 2.36
C ALA A 112 4.72 13.12 1.29
N TYR A 113 5.54 12.07 1.25
CA TYR A 113 5.22 10.90 0.45
C TYR A 113 4.20 10.05 1.21
N PHE A 114 2.99 9.97 0.67
CA PHE A 114 1.87 9.30 1.32
C PHE A 114 1.35 8.13 0.49
N VAL A 115 1.39 6.94 1.06
CA VAL A 115 0.81 5.72 0.47
C VAL A 115 -0.25 5.16 1.39
N ASN A 116 -1.49 5.34 1.00
CA ASN A 116 -2.64 4.81 1.72
C ASN A 116 -3.04 3.44 1.19
N GLN A 117 -3.60 2.62 2.07
CA GLN A 117 -4.31 1.40 1.71
C GLN A 117 -5.62 1.34 2.49
N ALA A 118 -6.70 1.06 1.77
CA ALA A 118 -8.05 1.01 2.36
C ALA A 118 -8.13 -0.03 3.49
N GLY A 119 -8.56 0.40 4.68
CA GLY A 119 -8.71 -0.45 5.86
C GLY A 119 -7.40 -0.86 6.53
N ALA A 120 -6.25 -0.33 6.14
CA ALA A 120 -5.00 -0.54 6.86
C ALA A 120 -5.05 0.12 8.24
N LYS A 121 -4.66 -0.62 9.27
CA LYS A 121 -4.72 -0.19 10.67
C LYS A 121 -3.40 0.38 11.17
N GLU A 122 -2.29 -0.02 10.57
CA GLU A 122 -0.95 0.38 10.93
C GLU A 122 -0.27 1.12 9.78
N PHE A 123 0.40 2.18 10.14
CA PHE A 123 1.22 2.98 9.23
C PHE A 123 2.59 3.18 9.83
N VAL A 124 3.58 3.36 8.97
CA VAL A 124 4.92 3.78 9.40
C VAL A 124 5.15 5.18 8.89
N LYS A 125 5.59 6.03 9.80
CA LYS A 125 6.10 7.37 9.51
C LYS A 125 7.60 7.37 9.71
N LEU A 126 8.33 7.84 8.73
CA LEU A 126 9.78 7.99 8.82
C LEU A 126 10.21 9.32 8.23
N THR A 127 11.26 9.89 8.81
CA THR A 127 11.84 11.14 8.34
C THR A 127 12.92 10.84 7.29
N VAL A 128 12.94 11.65 6.23
CA VAL A 128 13.95 11.59 5.17
C VAL A 128 15.04 12.62 5.47
N ASN A 129 16.28 12.15 5.62
CA ASN A 129 17.47 12.99 5.85
C ASN A 129 18.35 13.06 4.60
N ASP A 130 17.74 13.31 3.45
CA ASP A 130 18.44 13.58 2.20
C ASP A 130 18.35 15.06 1.87
N ALA A 131 19.48 15.76 1.84
CA ALA A 131 19.52 17.18 1.53
C ALA A 131 19.08 17.52 0.10
N SER A 132 19.09 16.54 -0.79
CA SER A 132 18.65 16.68 -2.18
C SER A 132 17.15 16.41 -2.38
N ASP A 133 16.48 15.78 -1.41
CA ASP A 133 15.07 15.42 -1.47
C ASP A 133 14.23 16.41 -0.62
N PRO A 134 13.32 17.18 -1.24
CA PRO A 134 12.45 18.10 -0.51
C PRO A 134 11.35 17.41 0.31
N THR A 135 11.26 16.08 0.28
CA THR A 135 10.26 15.30 1.01
C THR A 135 10.59 15.25 2.49
N PRO A 136 9.76 15.82 3.39
CA PRO A 136 10.09 15.89 4.81
C PRO A 136 9.96 14.54 5.51
N TYR A 137 8.99 13.73 5.11
CA TYR A 137 8.74 12.40 5.68
C TYR A 137 7.92 11.53 4.74
N TRP A 138 7.99 10.23 4.97
CA TRP A 138 7.12 9.24 4.36
C TRP A 138 6.10 8.74 5.37
N LEU A 139 4.85 8.60 4.95
CA LEU A 139 3.77 8.00 5.72
C LEU A 139 3.08 6.96 4.85
N PHE A 140 3.17 5.70 5.21
CA PHE A 140 2.64 4.63 4.38
C PHE A 140 2.03 3.50 5.19
N ALA A 141 1.01 2.87 4.61
CA ALA A 141 0.38 1.69 5.15
C ALA A 141 1.32 0.49 5.08
N VAL A 142 1.34 -0.33 6.12
CA VAL A 142 2.11 -1.57 6.15
C VAL A 142 1.37 -2.64 6.95
N ASN A 143 1.52 -3.88 6.51
CA ASN A 143 1.20 -5.04 7.34
C ASN A 143 2.50 -5.46 8.03
N LYS A 144 2.44 -5.83 9.31
CA LYS A 144 3.60 -6.20 10.12
C LYS A 144 4.63 -5.05 10.26
N ALA A 145 4.18 -3.93 10.83
CA ALA A 145 5.00 -2.75 11.04
C ALA A 145 6.24 -3.03 11.90
N ASP A 146 6.11 -3.88 12.91
CA ASP A 146 7.23 -4.28 13.78
C ASP A 146 8.34 -4.98 13.00
N ASP A 147 7.99 -5.92 12.12
CA ASP A 147 8.97 -6.65 11.30
C ASP A 147 9.72 -5.69 10.35
N LEU A 148 9.01 -4.70 9.80
CA LEU A 148 9.60 -3.67 8.96
C LEU A 148 10.60 -2.81 9.76
N VAL A 149 10.24 -2.38 10.97
CA VAL A 149 11.12 -1.59 11.84
C VAL A 149 12.37 -2.36 12.20
N VAL A 150 12.24 -3.65 12.52
CA VAL A 150 13.40 -4.53 12.79
C VAL A 150 14.30 -4.62 11.56
N ALA A 151 13.74 -4.83 10.36
CA ALA A 151 14.50 -4.91 9.13
C ALA A 151 15.23 -3.59 8.79
N LEU A 152 14.60 -2.44 9.04
CA LEU A 152 15.21 -1.13 8.84
C LEU A 152 16.38 -0.90 9.81
N ARG A 153 16.22 -1.26 11.08
CA ARG A 153 17.29 -1.12 12.11
C ARG A 153 18.48 -2.06 11.85
N ALA A 154 18.23 -3.23 11.30
CA ALA A 154 19.28 -4.20 11.00
C ALA A 154 20.13 -3.81 9.77
N ASN A 155 19.64 -2.92 8.90
CA ASN A 155 20.28 -2.52 7.66
C ASN A 155 20.58 -1.01 7.56
N GLY A 156 20.35 -0.26 8.66
CA GLY A 156 20.58 1.18 8.75
C GLY A 156 21.84 1.57 9.50
#